data_7cb52d8562fec17db96adbfaa246eab9
#
_entry.id   7cb52d8562fec17db96adbfaa246eab9
#
_cell.length_a   1.000
_cell.length_b   1.000
_cell.length_c   1.000
_cell.angle_alpha   90.00
_cell.angle_beta   90.00
_cell.angle_gamma   90.00
#
_symmetry.space_group_name_H-M   'P 1'
#
loop_
_entity.id
_entity.type
_entity.pdbx_description
1 polymer ?
#
loop_
_entity_poly.entity_id
_entity_poly.type
_entity_poly.pdbx_seq_one_letter_code
_entity_poly.pdbx_strand_id
1 'polypeptide(L)'
;MRTSWTRLAAILISAGLAAGCYESEVPLDPAPQGEFDAGLAGAWRCLPVDGEPDEPAATLTVARGQAARTFDATWDEPGSAPDRYEGFASRVDDVTYLNTRERRDGGALSAWFFVRPTLLRPNALLVQVVDEPALADAPKTAAGLREALRRRRDDPALLTGGALCARVRR
;
A
#
# COMPACT_ATOMS: atom_id res chain seq x y z
N MET A 1 -20.00 54.67 21.27
CA MET A 1 -18.91 53.77 21.65
C MET A 1 -19.36 52.33 21.35
N ARG A 2 -18.89 51.73 20.24
CA ARG A 2 -19.22 50.35 19.84
C ARG A 2 -17.93 49.56 19.89
N THR A 3 -17.84 48.64 20.85
CA THR A 3 -16.72 47.79 21.06
C THR A 3 -16.78 46.63 20.06
N SER A 4 -15.80 46.64 19.16
CA SER A 4 -15.60 45.59 18.17
C SER A 4 -14.96 44.37 18.84
N TRP A 5 -15.67 43.25 18.93
CA TRP A 5 -15.14 41.99 19.41
C TRP A 5 -14.53 41.21 18.25
N THR A 6 -13.23 41.22 18.23
CA THR A 6 -12.38 40.50 17.30
C THR A 6 -12.62 39.00 17.54
N ARG A 7 -13.12 38.33 16.52
CA ARG A 7 -13.29 36.86 16.49
C ARG A 7 -11.89 36.22 16.34
N LEU A 8 -11.39 35.68 17.42
CA LEU A 8 -10.26 34.72 17.39
C LEU A 8 -10.80 33.42 16.80
N ALA A 9 -10.52 33.21 15.51
CA ALA A 9 -10.70 31.94 14.85
C ALA A 9 -9.65 30.98 15.42
N ALA A 10 -10.08 30.08 16.28
CA ALA A 10 -9.29 28.91 16.69
C ALA A 10 -9.13 28.01 15.45
N ILE A 11 -7.95 28.04 14.87
CA ILE A 11 -7.50 27.06 13.89
C ILE A 11 -7.28 25.76 14.67
N LEU A 12 -8.28 24.91 14.71
CA LEU A 12 -8.13 23.51 15.06
C LEU A 12 -7.33 22.86 13.94
N ILE A 13 -6.01 22.74 14.17
CA ILE A 13 -5.14 21.89 13.40
C ILE A 13 -5.62 20.47 13.69
N SER A 14 -6.44 19.94 12.81
CA SER A 14 -6.74 18.53 12.74
C SER A 14 -5.43 17.83 12.38
N ALA A 15 -4.68 17.42 13.40
CA ALA A 15 -3.64 16.42 13.23
C ALA A 15 -4.35 15.11 12.88
N GLY A 16 -4.74 14.95 11.61
CA GLY A 16 -5.10 13.67 11.05
C GLY A 16 -3.89 12.77 11.30
N LEU A 17 -4.08 11.75 12.10
CA LEU A 17 -3.21 10.60 12.18
C LEU A 17 -3.19 9.98 10.78
N ALA A 18 -2.32 10.51 9.91
CA ALA A 18 -1.89 9.80 8.75
C ALA A 18 -1.18 8.56 9.30
N ALA A 19 -1.89 7.45 9.40
CA ALA A 19 -1.26 6.15 9.47
C ALA A 19 -0.42 6.04 8.19
N GLY A 20 0.87 6.40 8.30
CA GLY A 20 1.77 6.47 7.17
C GLY A 20 2.19 5.07 6.79
N CYS A 21 2.06 4.73 5.52
CA CYS A 21 2.74 3.56 4.97
C CYS A 21 4.24 3.69 5.24
N TYR A 22 4.89 2.64 5.69
CA TYR A 22 6.34 2.64 5.84
C TYR A 22 7.00 2.90 4.49
N GLU A 23 7.77 3.97 4.40
CA GLU A 23 8.54 4.33 3.21
C GLU A 23 10.03 3.99 3.41
N SER A 24 10.64 3.37 2.39
CA SER A 24 12.02 2.95 2.38
C SER A 24 12.75 3.39 1.11
N GLU A 25 14.00 3.80 1.24
CA GLU A 25 14.87 4.06 0.09
C GLU A 25 15.30 2.78 -0.62
N VAL A 26 15.23 1.64 0.07
CA VAL A 26 15.66 0.34 -0.45
C VAL A 26 14.50 -0.67 -0.45
N PRO A 27 14.38 -1.52 -1.47
CA PRO A 27 13.43 -2.61 -1.48
C PRO A 27 13.89 -3.77 -0.57
N LEU A 28 13.01 -4.74 -0.33
CA LEU A 28 13.34 -5.95 0.45
C LEU A 28 14.37 -6.85 -0.25
N ASP A 29 14.42 -6.83 -1.56
CA ASP A 29 15.45 -7.50 -2.36
C ASP A 29 16.04 -6.50 -3.37
N PRO A 30 17.32 -6.61 -3.71
CA PRO A 30 17.99 -5.66 -4.62
C PRO A 30 17.47 -5.74 -6.07
N ALA A 31 16.82 -6.85 -6.42
CA ALA A 31 16.23 -7.09 -7.73
C ALA A 31 15.07 -8.09 -7.61
N PRO A 32 14.17 -8.17 -8.60
CA PRO A 32 13.08 -9.14 -8.62
C PRO A 32 13.61 -10.58 -8.57
N GLN A 33 13.35 -11.29 -7.46
CA GLN A 33 13.78 -12.69 -7.26
C GLN A 33 12.64 -13.66 -7.58
N GLY A 34 11.42 -13.33 -7.17
CA GLY A 34 10.24 -14.18 -7.32
C GLY A 34 9.48 -13.92 -8.61
N GLU A 35 8.74 -14.93 -9.07
CA GLU A 35 7.75 -14.72 -10.12
C GLU A 35 6.57 -13.90 -9.59
N PHE A 36 6.02 -13.05 -10.45
CA PHE A 36 4.77 -12.38 -10.16
C PHE A 36 3.62 -13.40 -10.13
N ASP A 37 2.86 -13.44 -9.04
CA ASP A 37 1.72 -14.34 -8.93
C ASP A 37 0.62 -13.93 -9.94
N ALA A 38 0.41 -14.75 -10.95
CA ALA A 38 -0.61 -14.54 -11.97
C ALA A 38 -2.04 -14.49 -11.37
N GLY A 39 -2.24 -15.06 -10.18
CA GLY A 39 -3.48 -14.96 -9.43
C GLY A 39 -3.83 -13.54 -9.00
N LEU A 40 -2.86 -12.66 -8.89
CA LEU A 40 -3.08 -11.24 -8.57
C LEU A 40 -3.50 -10.42 -9.81
N ALA A 41 -3.15 -10.88 -11.03
CA ALA A 41 -3.44 -10.14 -12.25
C ALA A 41 -4.94 -10.05 -12.52
N GLY A 42 -5.40 -8.87 -12.94
CA GLY A 42 -6.79 -8.61 -13.28
C GLY A 42 -7.33 -7.33 -12.66
N ALA A 43 -8.64 -7.13 -12.80
CA ALA A 43 -9.35 -6.02 -12.18
C ALA A 43 -10.09 -6.51 -10.92
N TRP A 44 -10.02 -5.70 -9.88
CA TRP A 44 -10.57 -5.97 -8.57
C TRP A 44 -11.37 -4.76 -8.10
N ARG A 45 -12.55 -5.00 -7.55
CA ARG A 45 -13.34 -3.98 -6.86
C ARG A 45 -13.04 -4.07 -5.37
N CYS A 46 -12.51 -3.00 -4.81
CA CYS A 46 -11.95 -2.96 -3.46
C CYS A 46 -12.77 -2.04 -2.55
N LEU A 47 -12.99 -2.49 -1.34
CA LEU A 47 -13.56 -1.70 -0.24
C LEU A 47 -12.52 -1.61 0.87
N PRO A 48 -12.30 -0.43 1.48
CA PRO A 48 -11.44 -0.32 2.66
C PRO A 48 -11.93 -1.26 3.77
N VAL A 49 -10.99 -1.86 4.50
CA VAL A 49 -11.34 -2.76 5.63
C VAL A 49 -11.96 -1.98 6.79
N ASP A 50 -11.45 -0.77 7.03
CA ASP A 50 -11.86 0.13 8.10
C ASP A 50 -12.68 1.32 7.57
N GLY A 51 -13.23 1.21 6.34
CA GLY A 51 -13.99 2.27 5.67
C GLY A 51 -15.42 2.39 6.17
N GLU A 52 -16.03 3.54 5.89
CA GLU A 52 -17.45 3.75 6.13
C GLU A 52 -18.32 2.88 5.21
N PRO A 53 -19.52 2.43 5.65
CA PRO A 53 -20.38 1.56 4.85
C PRO A 53 -20.78 2.12 3.47
N ASP A 54 -20.81 3.44 3.33
CA ASP A 54 -21.19 4.15 2.11
C ASP A 54 -19.98 4.62 1.29
N GLU A 55 -18.78 4.24 1.69
CA GLU A 55 -17.57 4.60 0.96
C GLU A 55 -17.56 3.96 -0.42
N PRO A 56 -17.29 4.75 -1.48
CA PRO A 56 -17.31 4.21 -2.83
C PRO A 56 -16.16 3.24 -3.04
N ALA A 57 -16.46 2.11 -3.69
CA ALA A 57 -15.45 1.11 -3.97
C ALA A 57 -14.43 1.63 -4.99
N ALA A 58 -13.14 1.47 -4.68
CA ALA A 58 -12.05 1.69 -5.61
C ALA A 58 -11.90 0.51 -6.59
N THR A 59 -11.22 0.75 -7.71
CA THR A 59 -10.81 -0.29 -8.66
C THR A 59 -9.30 -0.45 -8.63
N LEU A 60 -8.83 -1.64 -8.24
CA LEU A 60 -7.43 -2.02 -8.38
C LEU A 60 -7.28 -2.85 -9.66
N THR A 61 -6.44 -2.37 -10.58
CA THR A 61 -6.04 -3.14 -11.76
C THR A 61 -4.59 -3.54 -11.63
N VAL A 62 -4.29 -4.83 -11.73
CA VAL A 62 -2.92 -5.37 -11.63
C VAL A 62 -2.58 -6.11 -12.91
N ALA A 63 -1.42 -5.83 -13.47
CA ALA A 63 -0.91 -6.45 -14.69
C ALA A 63 0.56 -6.85 -14.53
N ARG A 64 1.04 -7.74 -15.40
CA ARG A 64 2.50 -7.97 -15.53
C ARG A 64 3.16 -6.68 -16.00
N GLY A 65 4.25 -6.31 -15.35
CA GLY A 65 5.06 -5.17 -15.77
C GLY A 65 5.85 -5.46 -17.05
N GLN A 66 6.42 -4.42 -17.63
CA GLN A 66 7.24 -4.52 -18.84
C GLN A 66 8.55 -5.28 -18.58
N ALA A 67 9.17 -5.09 -17.41
CA ALA A 67 10.34 -5.84 -17.02
C ALA A 67 9.94 -7.25 -16.51
N ALA A 68 10.86 -8.20 -16.67
CA ALA A 68 10.66 -9.54 -16.15
C ALA A 68 10.42 -9.53 -14.63
N ARG A 69 9.43 -10.30 -14.17
CA ARG A 69 9.09 -10.48 -12.75
C ARG A 69 8.60 -9.22 -12.03
N THR A 70 8.22 -8.19 -12.79
CA THR A 70 7.60 -6.99 -12.24
C THR A 70 6.10 -6.99 -12.44
N PHE A 71 5.41 -6.08 -11.76
CA PHE A 71 4.02 -5.76 -11.99
C PHE A 71 3.83 -4.25 -12.17
N ASP A 72 2.76 -3.89 -12.86
CA ASP A 72 2.17 -2.56 -12.87
C ASP A 72 0.80 -2.65 -12.20
N ALA A 73 0.45 -1.65 -11.40
CA ALA A 73 -0.86 -1.56 -10.78
C ALA A 73 -1.43 -0.15 -10.92
N THR A 74 -2.75 -0.07 -10.96
CA THR A 74 -3.49 1.20 -10.95
C THR A 74 -4.55 1.11 -9.87
N TRP A 75 -4.59 2.10 -8.99
CA TRP A 75 -5.64 2.31 -8.02
C TRP A 75 -6.48 3.48 -8.46
N ASP A 76 -7.77 3.24 -8.69
CA ASP A 76 -8.71 4.21 -9.24
C ASP A 76 -9.87 4.38 -8.26
N GLU A 77 -9.90 5.53 -7.59
CA GLU A 77 -10.97 5.94 -6.70
C GLU A 77 -11.94 6.88 -7.43
N PRO A 78 -13.25 6.69 -7.23
CA PRO A 78 -14.23 7.58 -7.82
C PRO A 78 -14.00 9.04 -7.46
N GLY A 79 -13.82 9.88 -8.47
CA GLY A 79 -13.63 11.33 -8.30
C GLY A 79 -12.18 11.78 -8.13
N SER A 80 -11.22 10.87 -8.13
CA SER A 80 -9.79 11.17 -8.08
C SER A 80 -9.09 10.79 -9.39
N ALA A 81 -7.90 11.34 -9.62
CA ALA A 81 -7.03 10.82 -10.68
C ALA A 81 -6.47 9.46 -10.23
N PRO A 82 -6.35 8.48 -11.15
CA PRO A 82 -5.82 7.17 -10.79
C PRO A 82 -4.36 7.22 -10.40
N ASP A 83 -4.02 6.59 -9.27
CA ASP A 83 -2.64 6.38 -8.86
C ASP A 83 -2.04 5.19 -9.60
N ARG A 84 -0.78 5.33 -9.99
CA ARG A 84 -0.05 4.30 -10.74
C ARG A 84 1.13 3.81 -9.93
N TYR A 85 1.27 2.50 -9.89
CA TYR A 85 2.30 1.82 -9.12
C TYR A 85 3.08 0.85 -10.00
N GLU A 86 4.31 0.62 -9.66
CA GLU A 86 5.14 -0.45 -10.19
C GLU A 86 5.85 -1.17 -9.05
N GLY A 87 6.26 -2.40 -9.30
CA GLY A 87 6.98 -3.13 -8.28
C GLY A 87 7.29 -4.57 -8.64
N PHE A 88 7.70 -5.32 -7.62
CA PHE A 88 8.02 -6.73 -7.74
C PHE A 88 7.81 -7.46 -6.41
N ALA A 89 7.67 -8.78 -6.47
CA ALA A 89 7.47 -9.61 -5.31
C ALA A 89 8.80 -9.97 -4.64
N SER A 90 8.82 -9.91 -3.30
CA SER A 90 9.84 -10.47 -2.43
C SER A 90 9.23 -11.46 -1.47
N ARG A 91 9.94 -12.53 -1.18
CA ARG A 91 9.51 -13.54 -0.21
C ARG A 91 10.33 -13.44 1.07
N VAL A 92 9.66 -13.25 2.19
CA VAL A 92 10.26 -13.33 3.52
C VAL A 92 9.69 -14.57 4.21
N ASP A 93 10.49 -15.62 4.30
CA ASP A 93 10.07 -16.97 4.69
C ASP A 93 8.94 -17.49 3.79
N ASP A 94 7.74 -17.71 4.33
CA ASP A 94 6.54 -18.16 3.63
C ASP A 94 5.59 -17.03 3.21
N VAL A 95 5.91 -15.77 3.58
CA VAL A 95 5.08 -14.60 3.28
C VAL A 95 5.61 -13.85 2.06
N THR A 96 4.70 -13.56 1.13
CA THR A 96 5.01 -12.69 -0.03
C THR A 96 4.67 -11.25 0.31
N TYR A 97 5.63 -10.36 0.06
CA TYR A 97 5.46 -8.92 0.07
C TYR A 97 5.70 -8.37 -1.33
N LEU A 98 4.93 -7.37 -1.71
CA LEU A 98 5.18 -6.59 -2.92
C LEU A 98 5.98 -5.35 -2.52
N ASN A 99 7.17 -5.20 -3.09
CA ASN A 99 7.89 -3.93 -3.08
C ASN A 99 7.21 -3.04 -4.10
N THR A 100 6.57 -2.00 -3.64
CA THR A 100 5.72 -1.14 -4.43
C THR A 100 6.22 0.29 -4.35
N ARG A 101 6.17 1.02 -5.44
CA ARG A 101 6.41 2.46 -5.47
C ARG A 101 5.46 3.12 -6.45
N GLU A 102 5.08 4.33 -6.12
CA GLU A 102 4.20 5.13 -6.93
C GLU A 102 4.98 5.76 -8.09
N ARG A 103 4.37 5.76 -9.26
CA ARG A 103 4.84 6.49 -10.43
C ARG A 103 4.13 7.84 -10.48
N ARG A 104 4.83 8.88 -10.07
CA ARG A 104 4.34 10.25 -10.03
C ARG A 104 4.36 10.90 -11.41
N ASP A 105 3.70 12.02 -11.54
CA ASP A 105 3.74 12.85 -12.73
C ASP A 105 5.18 13.21 -13.11
N GLY A 106 5.46 13.22 -14.44
CA GLY A 106 6.81 13.41 -14.93
C GLY A 106 7.71 12.16 -14.85
N GLY A 107 7.19 11.01 -14.40
CA GLY A 107 7.92 9.74 -14.35
C GLY A 107 8.80 9.57 -13.12
N ALA A 108 8.76 10.48 -12.16
CA ALA A 108 9.43 10.32 -10.87
C ALA A 108 8.81 9.14 -10.09
N LEU A 109 9.66 8.43 -9.34
CA LEU A 109 9.24 7.31 -8.50
C LEU A 109 9.30 7.73 -7.03
N SER A 110 8.30 7.30 -6.23
CA SER A 110 8.33 7.47 -4.79
C SER A 110 9.38 6.56 -4.13
N ALA A 111 9.55 6.69 -2.82
CA ALA A 111 10.18 5.67 -2.01
C ALA A 111 9.41 4.34 -2.10
N TRP A 112 10.04 3.25 -1.67
CA TRP A 112 9.40 1.94 -1.62
C TRP A 112 8.47 1.85 -0.41
N PHE A 113 7.32 1.24 -0.60
CA PHE A 113 6.47 0.76 0.48
C PHE A 113 6.13 -0.73 0.25
N PHE A 114 5.72 -1.41 1.29
CA PHE A 114 5.55 -2.85 1.25
C PHE A 114 4.09 -3.23 1.43
N VAL A 115 3.60 -4.00 0.48
CA VAL A 115 2.21 -4.47 0.47
C VAL A 115 2.19 -5.98 0.65
N ARG A 116 1.32 -6.48 1.52
CA ARG A 116 1.04 -7.90 1.69
C ARG A 116 -0.28 -8.26 0.99
N PRO A 117 -0.22 -8.88 -0.19
CA PRO A 117 -1.40 -9.44 -0.84
C PRO A 117 -1.71 -10.81 -0.22
N THR A 118 -2.97 -11.07 0.06
CA THR A 118 -3.44 -12.39 0.52
C THR A 118 -4.63 -12.81 -0.33
N LEU A 119 -4.44 -13.78 -1.20
CA LEU A 119 -5.54 -14.42 -1.93
C LEU A 119 -6.32 -15.30 -0.96
N LEU A 120 -7.47 -14.83 -0.50
CA LEU A 120 -8.36 -15.59 0.37
C LEU A 120 -9.08 -16.69 -0.42
N ARG A 121 -9.40 -16.41 -1.70
CA ARG A 121 -10.03 -17.29 -2.70
C ARG A 121 -9.61 -16.82 -4.09
N PRO A 122 -9.82 -17.58 -5.16
CA PRO A 122 -9.48 -17.16 -6.53
C PRO A 122 -10.12 -15.84 -6.97
N ASN A 123 -11.19 -15.42 -6.29
CA ASN A 123 -11.94 -14.19 -6.57
C ASN A 123 -12.01 -13.21 -5.40
N ALA A 124 -11.23 -13.43 -4.33
CA ALA A 124 -11.16 -12.55 -3.17
C ALA A 124 -9.71 -12.31 -2.76
N LEU A 125 -9.32 -11.06 -2.67
CA LEU A 125 -7.98 -10.59 -2.35
C LEU A 125 -8.06 -9.60 -1.18
N LEU A 126 -7.26 -9.83 -0.15
CA LEU A 126 -6.98 -8.85 0.89
C LEU A 126 -5.64 -8.18 0.58
N VAL A 127 -5.64 -6.86 0.53
CA VAL A 127 -4.44 -6.04 0.34
C VAL A 127 -4.19 -5.27 1.62
N GLN A 128 -3.03 -5.40 2.22
CA GLN A 128 -2.64 -4.68 3.43
C GLN A 128 -1.28 -4.03 3.23
N VAL A 129 -1.03 -2.92 3.91
CA VAL A 129 0.22 -2.17 3.82
C VAL A 129 1.00 -2.34 5.11
N VAL A 130 2.32 -2.42 5.01
CA VAL A 130 3.19 -2.46 6.20
C VAL A 130 3.19 -1.10 6.85
N ASP A 131 2.89 -1.07 8.14
CA ASP A 131 2.75 0.14 8.93
C ASP A 131 4.10 0.78 9.25
N GLU A 132 4.18 2.12 9.22
CA GLU A 132 5.42 2.84 9.49
C GLU A 132 5.94 2.59 10.92
N PRO A 133 5.15 2.74 11.99
CA PRO A 133 5.58 2.45 13.34
C PRO A 133 6.16 1.04 13.52
N ALA A 134 5.65 0.09 12.77
CA ALA A 134 6.11 -1.29 12.88
C ALA A 134 7.56 -1.50 12.44
N LEU A 135 8.08 -0.67 11.53
CA LEU A 135 9.43 -0.77 11.01
C LEU A 135 10.31 0.45 11.31
N ALA A 136 9.85 1.41 12.13
CA ALA A 136 10.55 2.66 12.42
C ALA A 136 12.00 2.45 12.92
N ASP A 137 12.20 1.42 13.76
CA ASP A 137 13.49 1.07 14.33
C ASP A 137 14.29 0.04 13.49
N ALA A 138 13.75 -0.40 12.35
CA ALA A 138 14.45 -1.36 11.51
C ALA A 138 15.66 -0.72 10.82
N PRO A 139 16.80 -1.43 10.71
CA PRO A 139 17.91 -0.95 9.90
C PRO A 139 17.45 -0.72 8.45
N LYS A 140 17.76 0.47 7.90
CA LYS A 140 17.37 0.88 6.53
C LYS A 140 18.19 0.17 5.46
N THR A 141 18.27 -1.14 5.55
CA THR A 141 18.91 -2.05 4.59
C THR A 141 17.96 -3.18 4.25
N ALA A 142 18.05 -3.74 3.05
CA ALA A 142 17.23 -4.86 2.64
C ALA A 142 17.23 -6.02 3.66
N ALA A 143 18.42 -6.39 4.15
CA ALA A 143 18.56 -7.45 5.15
C ALA A 143 17.90 -7.08 6.49
N GLY A 144 18.06 -5.84 6.96
CA GLY A 144 17.47 -5.34 8.20
C GLY A 144 15.95 -5.29 8.14
N LEU A 145 15.39 -4.84 7.02
CA LEU A 145 13.95 -4.81 6.79
C LEU A 145 13.35 -6.22 6.75
N ARG A 146 14.00 -7.15 6.04
CA ARG A 146 13.57 -8.55 5.98
C ARG A 146 13.56 -9.19 7.37
N GLU A 147 14.60 -8.95 8.17
CA GLU A 147 14.69 -9.46 9.53
C GLU A 147 13.62 -8.85 10.45
N ALA A 148 13.33 -7.56 10.30
CA ALA A 148 12.27 -6.90 11.05
C ALA A 148 10.88 -7.47 10.70
N LEU A 149 10.58 -7.66 9.40
CA LEU A 149 9.35 -8.30 8.94
C LEU A 149 9.23 -9.74 9.47
N ARG A 150 10.32 -10.50 9.47
CA ARG A 150 10.35 -11.88 9.99
C ARG A 150 9.99 -11.92 11.48
N ARG A 151 10.61 -11.06 12.30
CA ARG A 151 10.37 -11.01 13.74
C ARG A 151 8.96 -10.57 14.11
N ARG A 152 8.35 -9.72 13.27
CA ARG A 152 7.02 -9.15 13.52
C ARG A 152 5.91 -9.80 12.73
N ARG A 153 6.18 -10.91 12.04
CA ARG A 153 5.20 -11.54 11.11
C ARG A 153 3.83 -11.82 11.71
N ASP A 154 3.79 -12.12 13.01
CA ASP A 154 2.59 -12.45 13.77
C ASP A 154 2.07 -11.27 14.62
N ASP A 155 2.71 -10.10 14.51
CA ASP A 155 2.28 -8.87 15.17
C ASP A 155 1.11 -8.25 14.38
N PRO A 156 -0.08 -8.12 14.98
CA PRO A 156 -1.22 -7.51 14.29
C PRO A 156 -0.97 -6.04 13.92
N ALA A 157 -0.06 -5.35 14.62
CA ALA A 157 0.32 -3.97 14.33
C ALA A 157 1.32 -3.86 13.16
N LEU A 158 1.80 -4.97 12.59
CA LEU A 158 2.68 -4.93 11.42
C LEU A 158 1.99 -4.36 10.19
N LEU A 159 0.70 -4.58 10.07
CA LEU A 159 -0.08 -4.25 8.88
C LEU A 159 -1.18 -3.27 9.26
N THR A 160 -1.26 -2.18 8.52
CA THR A 160 -2.28 -1.17 8.73
C THR A 160 -3.14 -1.00 7.49
N GLY A 161 -4.32 -0.43 7.68
CA GLY A 161 -5.27 -0.18 6.62
C GLY A 161 -5.59 -1.45 5.84
N GLY A 162 -5.92 -1.25 4.61
CA GLY A 162 -6.12 -2.34 3.68
C GLY A 162 -7.44 -2.27 2.97
N ALA A 163 -7.56 -3.14 1.98
CA ALA A 163 -8.78 -3.26 1.20
C ALA A 163 -9.12 -4.73 0.96
N LEU A 164 -10.39 -5.05 1.12
CA LEU A 164 -10.95 -6.32 0.71
C LEU A 164 -11.49 -6.17 -0.71
N CYS A 165 -10.95 -6.94 -1.63
CA CYS A 165 -11.20 -6.82 -3.05
C CYS A 165 -11.88 -8.07 -3.61
N ALA A 166 -12.90 -7.87 -4.43
CA ALA A 166 -13.54 -8.92 -5.21
C ALA A 166 -13.14 -8.80 -6.68
N ARG A 167 -12.82 -9.93 -7.32
CA ARG A 167 -12.45 -9.95 -8.74
C ARG A 167 -13.62 -9.51 -9.61
N VAL A 168 -13.37 -8.56 -10.50
CA VAL A 168 -14.35 -8.15 -11.50
C VAL A 168 -14.43 -9.25 -12.57
N ARG A 169 -15.61 -9.82 -12.77
CA ARG A 169 -15.86 -10.78 -13.86
C ARG A 169 -15.98 -10.00 -15.16
N ARG A 170 -15.22 -10.40 -16.14
CA ARG A 170 -15.41 -9.95 -17.54
C ARG A 170 -16.56 -10.68 -18.16
#